data_1fcac7ea3f80940c2bcdb2dbd3a597ec
#
_entry.id   1fcac7ea3f80940c2bcdb2dbd3a597ec
#
_cell.length_a   1.000
_cell.length_b   1.000
_cell.length_c   1.000
_cell.angle_alpha   90.00
_cell.angle_beta   90.00
_cell.angle_gamma   90.00
#
_symmetry.space_group_name_H-M   'P 1'
#
loop_
_entity.id
_entity.type
_entity.pdbx_description
1 polymer ?
#
loop_
_entity_poly.entity_id
_entity_poly.type
_entity_poly.pdbx_seq_one_letter_code
_entity_poly.pdbx_strand_id
1 'polypeptide(L)' 'MLNITEKSEGEAAKDYVLRQLIYNIVHTNLLPGQKLEAPELCSLMNVSNNPLREAELELAQSKLIEIKPKIGAFIC' A
#
# COMPACT_ATOMS: atom_id res chain seq x y z
N MET A 1 12.22 -5.27 4.62
CA MET A 1 12.01 -5.58 3.21
C MET A 1 10.55 -5.96 2.96
N LEU A 2 9.97 -5.45 1.90
CA LEU A 2 8.58 -5.75 1.58
C LEU A 2 8.40 -7.22 1.24
N ASN A 3 7.35 -7.82 1.79
CA ASN A 3 6.97 -9.19 1.50
C ASN A 3 5.67 -9.17 0.69
N ILE A 4 5.78 -9.38 -0.61
CA ILE A 4 4.65 -9.32 -1.52
C ILE A 4 4.29 -10.73 -1.98
N THR A 5 3.04 -11.13 -1.77
CA THR A 5 2.53 -12.43 -2.20
C THR A 5 1.66 -12.24 -3.45
N GLU A 6 1.34 -13.35 -4.11
CA GLU A 6 0.52 -13.30 -5.31
C GLU A 6 -0.93 -12.95 -4.99
N LYS A 7 -1.59 -12.29 -5.96
CA LYS A 7 -3.00 -11.98 -5.86
C LYS A 7 -3.83 -13.27 -5.96
N SER A 8 -4.82 -13.39 -5.07
CA SER A 8 -5.72 -14.53 -5.09
C SER A 8 -6.68 -14.44 -6.28
N GLU A 9 -7.09 -15.59 -6.79
CA GLU A 9 -8.08 -15.63 -7.86
C GLU A 9 -9.38 -15.02 -7.36
N GLY A 10 -9.94 -14.11 -8.15
CA GLY A 10 -11.17 -13.41 -7.79
C GLY A 10 -10.99 -12.24 -6.84
N GLU A 11 -9.78 -12.02 -6.35
CA GLU A 11 -9.50 -10.90 -5.46
C GLU A 11 -9.40 -9.60 -6.27
N ALA A 12 -10.11 -8.54 -5.83
CA ALA A 12 -10.00 -7.24 -6.48
C ALA A 12 -8.61 -6.64 -6.25
N ALA A 13 -8.11 -5.89 -7.25
CA ALA A 13 -6.78 -5.31 -7.15
C ALA A 13 -6.64 -4.42 -5.92
N LYS A 14 -7.66 -3.60 -5.61
CA LYS A 14 -7.65 -2.75 -4.42
C LYS A 14 -7.51 -3.58 -3.15
N ASP A 15 -8.29 -4.65 -3.03
CA ASP A 15 -8.25 -5.50 -1.85
C ASP A 15 -6.90 -6.20 -1.70
N TYR A 16 -6.33 -6.62 -2.82
CA TYR A 16 -5.01 -7.21 -2.84
C TYR A 16 -3.95 -6.22 -2.34
N VAL A 17 -3.95 -5.00 -2.87
CA VAL A 17 -3.02 -3.96 -2.45
C VAL A 17 -3.18 -3.66 -0.97
N LEU A 18 -4.42 -3.52 -0.52
CA LEU A 18 -4.74 -3.23 0.87
C LEU A 18 -4.17 -4.32 1.79
N ARG A 19 -4.39 -5.58 1.43
CA ARG A 19 -3.90 -6.73 2.19
C ARG A 19 -2.37 -6.73 2.26
N GLN A 20 -1.71 -6.47 1.14
CA GLN A 20 -0.25 -6.45 1.11
C GLN A 20 0.32 -5.32 1.97
N LEU A 21 -0.25 -4.13 1.88
CA LEU A 21 0.24 -3.00 2.66
C LEU A 21 0.02 -3.21 4.15
N ILE A 22 -1.17 -3.70 4.55
CA ILE A 22 -1.45 -3.97 5.97
C ILE A 22 -0.48 -5.01 6.50
N TYR A 23 -0.26 -6.09 5.77
CA TYR A 23 0.67 -7.15 6.18
C TYR A 23 2.06 -6.56 6.43
N ASN A 24 2.56 -5.76 5.50
CA ASN A 24 3.90 -5.20 5.61
C ASN A 24 4.02 -4.16 6.72
N ILE A 25 2.94 -3.43 7.02
CA ILE A 25 2.93 -2.49 8.15
C ILE A 25 2.95 -3.26 9.47
N VAL A 26 2.09 -4.28 9.60
CA VAL A 26 2.00 -5.07 10.84
C VAL A 26 3.30 -5.80 11.14
N HIS A 27 3.96 -6.30 10.11
CA HIS A 27 5.22 -7.04 10.29
C HIS A 27 6.45 -6.15 10.23
N THR A 28 6.26 -4.84 10.33
CA THR A 28 7.32 -3.82 10.36
C THR A 28 8.27 -3.86 9.16
N ASN A 29 7.79 -4.40 8.03
CA ASN A 29 8.52 -4.29 6.77
C ASN A 29 8.42 -2.89 6.19
N LEU A 30 7.41 -2.14 6.63
CA LEU A 30 7.24 -0.71 6.38
C LEU A 30 7.27 0.00 7.71
N LEU A 31 8.18 0.94 7.87
CA LEU A 31 8.42 1.59 9.16
C LEU A 31 7.72 2.95 9.24
N PRO A 32 7.38 3.40 10.47
CA PRO A 32 6.80 4.73 10.64
C PRO A 32 7.66 5.81 10.00
N GLY A 33 7.01 6.73 9.28
CA GLY A 33 7.71 7.80 8.57
C GLY A 33 8.22 7.41 7.19
N GLN A 34 8.17 6.15 6.83
CA GLN A 34 8.63 5.69 5.52
C GLN A 34 7.64 6.10 4.44
N LYS A 35 8.16 6.62 3.33
CA LYS A 35 7.35 7.00 2.19
C LYS A 35 7.00 5.79 1.35
N LEU A 36 5.74 5.72 0.92
CA LEU A 36 5.29 4.69 -0.02
C LEU A 36 5.62 5.14 -1.45
N GLU A 37 6.46 4.36 -2.13
CA GLU A 37 6.86 4.68 -3.50
C GLU A 37 5.89 4.02 -4.48
N ALA A 38 4.92 4.79 -4.97
CA ALA A 38 3.85 4.26 -5.80
C ALA A 38 4.34 3.51 -7.04
N PRO A 39 5.27 4.04 -7.86
CA PRO A 39 5.73 3.31 -9.04
C PRO A 39 6.35 1.95 -8.69
N GLU A 40 7.13 1.90 -7.62
CA GLU A 40 7.74 0.66 -7.17
C GLU A 40 6.70 -0.34 -6.68
N LEU A 41 5.73 0.12 -5.88
CA LEU A 41 4.68 -0.74 -5.38
C LEU A 41 3.80 -1.28 -6.51
N CYS A 42 3.45 -0.44 -7.48
CA CYS A 42 2.67 -0.88 -8.63
C CYS A 42 3.42 -1.96 -9.41
N SER A 43 4.72 -1.80 -9.58
CA SER A 43 5.54 -2.77 -10.29
C SER A 43 5.63 -4.08 -9.53
N LEU A 44 5.87 -4.02 -8.22
CA LEU A 44 6.00 -5.21 -7.38
C LEU A 44 4.69 -6.00 -7.31
N MET A 45 3.57 -5.32 -7.24
CA MET A 45 2.27 -5.96 -7.12
C MET A 45 1.57 -6.17 -8.46
N ASN A 46 2.17 -5.67 -9.53
CA ASN A 46 1.61 -5.76 -10.89
C ASN A 46 0.18 -5.20 -10.94
N VAL A 47 0.01 -3.99 -10.41
CA VAL A 47 -1.27 -3.29 -10.41
C VAL A 47 -1.08 -1.87 -10.95
N SER A 48 -2.20 -1.25 -11.37
CA SER A 48 -2.17 0.14 -11.82
C SER A 48 -2.20 1.10 -10.61
N ASN A 49 -2.10 2.40 -10.89
CA ASN A 49 -2.13 3.41 -9.83
C ASN A 49 -3.49 3.52 -9.13
N ASN A 50 -4.59 3.28 -9.85
CA ASN A 50 -5.92 3.48 -9.29
C ASN A 50 -6.20 2.59 -8.08
N PRO A 51 -6.03 1.26 -8.15
CA PRO A 51 -6.26 0.42 -6.96
C PRO A 51 -5.29 0.73 -5.83
N LEU A 52 -4.06 1.11 -6.15
CA LEU A 52 -3.10 1.50 -5.12
C LEU A 52 -3.58 2.76 -4.38
N ARG A 53 -4.02 3.76 -5.14
CA ARG A 53 -4.51 5.01 -4.56
C ARG A 53 -5.75 4.77 -3.69
N GLU A 54 -6.67 3.94 -4.16
CA GLU A 54 -7.86 3.59 -3.39
C GLU A 54 -7.50 2.90 -2.07
N ALA A 55 -6.55 1.97 -2.11
CA ALA A 55 -6.09 1.30 -0.90
C ALA A 55 -5.42 2.29 0.06
N GLU A 56 -4.61 3.20 -0.47
CA GLU A 56 -3.97 4.22 0.36
C GLU A 56 -5.00 5.11 1.05
N LEU A 57 -6.08 5.48 0.34
CA LEU A 57 -7.14 6.28 0.94
C LEU A 57 -7.81 5.55 2.10
N GLU A 58 -8.08 4.26 1.96
CA GLU A 58 -8.66 3.47 3.03
C GLU A 58 -7.71 3.37 4.23
N LEU A 59 -6.43 3.17 3.98
CA LEU A 59 -5.45 3.13 5.06
C LEU A 59 -5.31 4.47 5.76
N ALA A 60 -5.44 5.57 5.01
CA ALA A 60 -5.41 6.91 5.60
C ALA A 60 -6.60 7.12 6.53
N GLN A 61 -7.78 6.61 6.15
CA GLN A 61 -8.97 6.68 7.01
C GLN A 61 -8.78 5.90 8.29
N SER A 62 -8.05 4.79 8.22
CA SER A 62 -7.72 3.98 9.40
C SER A 62 -6.51 4.52 10.17
N LYS A 63 -5.92 5.63 9.70
CA LYS A 63 -4.76 6.29 10.33
C LYS A 63 -3.50 5.43 10.33
N LEU A 64 -3.44 4.45 9.43
CA LEU A 64 -2.23 3.65 9.25
C LEU A 64 -1.21 4.36 8.37
N ILE A 65 -1.68 5.24 7.48
CA ILE A 65 -0.81 6.08 6.66
C ILE A 65 -1.32 7.52 6.68
N GLU A 66 -0.45 8.44 6.28
CA GLU A 66 -0.79 9.85 6.10
C GLU A 66 -0.53 10.23 4.65
N ILE A 67 -1.52 10.79 3.99
CA ILE A 67 -1.37 11.26 2.61
C ILE A 67 -1.10 12.76 2.65
N LYS A 68 0.05 13.15 2.10
CA LYS A 68 0.44 14.56 1.99
C LYS A 68 0.32 14.99 0.54
N PRO A 69 -0.58 15.94 0.20
CA PRO A 69 -0.77 16.36 -1.19
C PRO A 69 0.55 16.80 -1.82
N LYS A 70 0.79 16.36 -3.06
CA LYS A 70 1.99 16.68 -3.84
C LYS A 70 3.30 16.12 -3.28
N ILE A 71 3.28 15.51 -2.12
CA ILE A 71 4.49 14.93 -1.51
C ILE A 71 4.44 13.41 -1.57
N GLY A 72 3.33 12.80 -1.15
CA GLY A 72 3.15 11.37 -1.21
C GLY A 72 2.44 10.82 0.02
N ALA A 73 2.49 9.50 0.17
CA ALA A 73 1.90 8.80 1.31
C ALA A 73 3.01 8.26 2.20
N PHE A 74 2.82 8.38 3.49
CA PHE A 74 3.82 7.98 4.49
C PHE A 74 3.18 7.09 5.54
N ILE A 75 3.98 6.17 6.08
CA ILE A 75 3.52 5.30 7.17
C ILE A 75 3.45 6.13 8.47
N CYS A 76 2.33 6.01 9.18
CA CYS A 76 2.17 6.70 10.46
C CYS A 76 2.94 6.04 11.60
#